data_e13734673d202b83d74cd324fbcffd25
#
_entry.id   e13734673d202b83d74cd324fbcffd25
#
_cell.length_a   1.000
_cell.length_b   1.000
_cell.length_c   1.000
_cell.angle_alpha   90.00
_cell.angle_beta   90.00
_cell.angle_gamma   90.00
#
_symmetry.space_group_name_H-M   'P 1'
#
loop_
_entity.id
_entity.type
_entity.pdbx_description
1 polymer ?
#
loop_
_entity_poly.entity_id
_entity_poly.type
_entity_poly.pdbx_seq_one_letter_code
_entity_poly.pdbx_strand_id
1 'polypeptide(L)'
;MTTRTRDTRTTDTSIRGPVLASLYTGLILTVLSVAFVFVDRASSGLLAAHLKESYPSYGPTRIEEAVTLWTTVLTIVGALSVVGWILAIWATRRGFRWAGWLMATLFAVGTALGLYLLTVRDTSGDTGLPTELGVIGLLPSAAGLAAVLLTWRSRKSVTRGMPA
;
A
#
# COMPACT_ATOMS: atom_id res chain seq x y z
N MET A 1 51.01 -4.70 -6.41
CA MET A 1 49.93 -3.78 -6.88
C MET A 1 48.65 -4.59 -7.01
N THR A 2 47.94 -4.81 -5.90
CA THR A 2 46.79 -5.74 -5.82
C THR A 2 45.48 -4.92 -5.77
N THR A 3 44.75 -4.99 -6.82
CA THR A 3 43.57 -4.23 -7.16
C THR A 3 42.40 -4.53 -6.20
N ARG A 4 41.98 -3.52 -5.47
CA ARG A 4 40.83 -3.50 -4.53
C ARG A 4 39.50 -3.28 -5.33
N THR A 5 39.11 -4.28 -6.11
CA THR A 5 37.87 -4.22 -6.93
C THR A 5 36.72 -5.08 -6.38
N ARG A 6 36.78 -5.49 -5.09
CA ARG A 6 35.83 -6.49 -4.57
C ARG A 6 34.69 -5.94 -3.70
N ASP A 7 34.68 -4.64 -3.37
CA ASP A 7 33.83 -4.14 -2.28
C ASP A 7 32.50 -3.51 -2.73
N THR A 8 32.36 -3.11 -3.98
CA THR A 8 31.13 -2.44 -4.47
C THR A 8 29.99 -3.40 -4.82
N ARG A 9 30.31 -4.66 -5.14
CA ARG A 9 29.31 -5.66 -5.54
C ARG A 9 28.57 -6.29 -4.35
N THR A 10 29.25 -6.41 -3.20
CA THR A 10 28.66 -7.00 -1.99
C THR A 10 27.68 -6.08 -1.29
N THR A 11 27.87 -4.77 -1.37
CA THR A 11 26.98 -3.77 -0.73
C THR A 11 25.67 -3.63 -1.47
N ASP A 12 25.67 -3.77 -2.80
CA ASP A 12 24.46 -3.62 -3.64
C ASP A 12 23.49 -4.81 -3.48
N THR A 13 24.00 -6.02 -3.30
CA THR A 13 23.22 -7.24 -3.03
C THR A 13 22.63 -7.26 -1.61
N SER A 14 23.36 -6.73 -0.64
CA SER A 14 22.96 -6.72 0.79
C SER A 14 21.70 -5.87 1.05
N ILE A 15 21.48 -4.82 0.27
CA ILE A 15 20.36 -3.86 0.48
C ILE A 15 19.13 -4.23 -0.35
N ARG A 16 19.31 -4.87 -1.49
CA ARG A 16 18.18 -5.29 -2.35
C ARG A 16 17.26 -6.30 -1.68
N GLY A 17 17.81 -7.19 -0.86
CA GLY A 17 17.04 -8.19 -0.12
C GLY A 17 15.98 -7.58 0.79
N PRO A 18 16.31 -6.71 1.75
CA PRO A 18 15.35 -6.05 2.63
C PRO A 18 14.31 -5.19 1.90
N VAL A 19 14.72 -4.49 0.83
CA VAL A 19 13.78 -3.70 0.01
C VAL A 19 12.76 -4.61 -0.66
N LEU A 20 13.20 -5.69 -1.30
CA LEU A 20 12.30 -6.67 -1.91
C LEU A 20 11.39 -7.34 -0.89
N ALA A 21 11.90 -7.69 0.29
CA ALA A 21 11.09 -8.24 1.37
C ALA A 21 9.96 -7.28 1.76
N SER A 22 10.25 -5.98 1.96
CA SER A 22 9.24 -4.97 2.25
C SER A 22 8.20 -4.84 1.13
N LEU A 23 8.62 -4.89 -0.14
CA LEU A 23 7.70 -4.81 -1.29
C LEU A 23 6.78 -6.04 -1.37
N TYR A 24 7.30 -7.25 -1.12
CA TYR A 24 6.47 -8.46 -1.06
C TYR A 24 5.50 -8.44 0.13
N THR A 25 5.95 -7.96 1.29
CA THR A 25 5.08 -7.78 2.45
C THR A 25 3.94 -6.82 2.12
N GLY A 26 4.22 -5.69 1.46
CA GLY A 26 3.19 -4.75 1.02
C GLY A 26 2.19 -5.37 0.04
N LEU A 27 2.68 -6.14 -0.92
CA LEU A 27 1.83 -6.89 -1.86
C LEU A 27 0.90 -7.86 -1.13
N ILE A 28 1.45 -8.68 -0.23
CA ILE A 28 0.67 -9.66 0.56
C ILE A 28 -0.38 -8.95 1.41
N LEU A 29 0.00 -7.89 2.12
CA LEU A 29 -0.93 -7.11 2.94
C LEU A 29 -2.05 -6.50 2.10
N THR A 30 -1.75 -6.00 0.88
CA THR A 30 -2.77 -5.48 -0.03
C THR A 30 -3.76 -6.57 -0.45
N VAL A 31 -3.26 -7.74 -0.84
CA VAL A 31 -4.12 -8.87 -1.22
C VAL A 31 -5.00 -9.32 -0.04
N LEU A 32 -4.43 -9.39 1.16
CA LEU A 32 -5.18 -9.73 2.37
C LEU A 32 -6.24 -8.67 2.71
N SER A 33 -5.92 -7.38 2.55
CA SER A 33 -6.88 -6.28 2.78
C SER A 33 -8.05 -6.36 1.81
N VAL A 34 -7.80 -6.64 0.53
CA VAL A 34 -8.87 -6.83 -0.47
C VAL A 34 -9.69 -8.09 -0.14
N ALA A 35 -9.04 -9.19 0.18
CA ALA A 35 -9.72 -10.43 0.56
C ALA A 35 -10.64 -10.21 1.78
N PHE A 36 -10.18 -9.42 2.77
CA PHE A 36 -10.97 -9.10 3.95
C PHE A 36 -12.27 -8.37 3.61
N VAL A 37 -12.29 -7.49 2.61
CA VAL A 37 -13.52 -6.83 2.15
C VAL A 37 -14.56 -7.85 1.66
N PHE A 38 -14.12 -8.89 0.94
CA PHE A 38 -15.03 -9.95 0.49
C PHE A 38 -15.48 -10.87 1.62
N VAL A 39 -14.59 -11.15 2.57
CA VAL A 39 -14.93 -11.91 3.78
C VAL A 39 -15.95 -11.14 4.63
N ASP A 40 -15.75 -9.83 4.81
CA ASP A 40 -16.70 -8.96 5.51
C ASP A 40 -18.10 -9.02 4.86
N ARG A 41 -18.14 -8.88 3.54
CA ARG A 41 -19.40 -8.97 2.80
C ARG A 41 -20.09 -10.32 2.96
N ALA A 42 -19.33 -11.42 3.07
CA ALA A 42 -19.85 -12.78 3.16
C ALA A 42 -20.25 -13.19 4.58
N SER A 43 -19.69 -12.57 5.62
CA SER A 43 -19.81 -13.06 7.00
C SER A 43 -20.12 -11.99 8.04
N SER A 44 -19.26 -11.00 8.24
CA SER A 44 -19.37 -10.03 9.34
C SER A 44 -20.33 -8.89 9.06
N GLY A 45 -20.41 -8.44 7.79
CA GLY A 45 -21.30 -7.37 7.37
C GLY A 45 -21.02 -6.02 8.04
N LEU A 46 -19.76 -5.77 8.46
CA LEU A 46 -19.36 -4.53 9.12
C LEU A 46 -19.70 -3.30 8.27
N LEU A 47 -19.42 -3.37 6.96
CA LEU A 47 -19.72 -2.30 6.02
C LEU A 47 -21.23 -2.06 5.93
N ALA A 48 -22.03 -3.11 5.84
CA ALA A 48 -23.50 -3.03 5.77
C ALA A 48 -24.09 -2.47 7.08
N ALA A 49 -23.57 -2.88 8.23
CA ALA A 49 -23.99 -2.38 9.53
C ALA A 49 -23.68 -0.89 9.69
N HIS A 50 -22.47 -0.47 9.33
CA HIS A 50 -22.04 0.92 9.36
C HIS A 50 -22.92 1.81 8.46
N LEU A 51 -23.20 1.37 7.22
CA LEU A 51 -24.06 2.12 6.30
C LEU A 51 -25.51 2.20 6.81
N LYS A 52 -26.02 1.16 7.43
CA LYS A 52 -27.36 1.15 8.02
C LYS A 52 -27.47 2.11 9.20
N GLU A 53 -26.42 2.23 10.01
CA GLU A 53 -26.34 3.18 11.12
C GLU A 53 -26.27 4.62 10.62
N SER A 54 -25.43 4.89 9.61
CA SER A 54 -25.25 6.23 9.02
C SER A 54 -26.48 6.68 8.22
N TYR A 55 -27.27 5.74 7.66
CA TYR A 55 -28.45 6.03 6.86
C TYR A 55 -29.71 5.27 7.33
N PRO A 56 -30.30 5.62 8.51
CA PRO A 56 -31.44 4.91 9.07
C PRO A 56 -32.69 4.90 8.16
N SER A 57 -32.80 5.90 7.26
CA SER A 57 -33.92 6.04 6.31
C SER A 57 -33.79 5.19 5.05
N TYR A 58 -32.62 4.54 4.82
CA TYR A 58 -32.40 3.72 3.64
C TYR A 58 -33.05 2.34 3.81
N GLY A 59 -33.82 1.93 2.80
CA GLY A 59 -34.33 0.56 2.71
C GLY A 59 -33.22 -0.46 2.39
N PRO A 60 -33.51 -1.75 2.56
CA PRO A 60 -32.52 -2.83 2.36
C PRO A 60 -31.82 -2.79 1.01
N THR A 61 -32.58 -2.52 -0.05
CA THR A 61 -32.05 -2.46 -1.42
C THR A 61 -31.00 -1.35 -1.58
N ARG A 62 -31.26 -0.17 -1.02
CA ARG A 62 -30.35 0.97 -1.09
C ARG A 62 -29.05 0.75 -0.30
N ILE A 63 -29.16 0.06 0.84
CA ILE A 63 -27.96 -0.35 1.62
C ILE A 63 -27.13 -1.34 0.80
N GLU A 64 -27.76 -2.34 0.16
CA GLU A 64 -27.02 -3.31 -0.68
C GLU A 64 -26.34 -2.65 -1.89
N GLU A 65 -26.98 -1.66 -2.52
CA GLU A 65 -26.37 -0.87 -3.59
C GLU A 65 -25.15 -0.10 -3.08
N ALA A 66 -25.22 0.52 -1.90
CA ALA A 66 -24.11 1.24 -1.30
C ALA A 66 -22.97 0.31 -0.91
N VAL A 67 -23.25 -0.87 -0.32
CA VAL A 67 -22.25 -1.91 -0.04
C VAL A 67 -21.57 -2.36 -1.33
N THR A 68 -22.32 -2.57 -2.40
CA THR A 68 -21.77 -2.97 -3.69
C THR A 68 -20.87 -1.90 -4.28
N LEU A 69 -21.26 -0.61 -4.19
CA LEU A 69 -20.45 0.52 -4.64
C LEU A 69 -19.11 0.55 -3.90
N TRP A 70 -19.13 0.53 -2.56
CA TRP A 70 -17.92 0.57 -1.75
C TRP A 70 -17.01 -0.64 -1.98
N THR A 71 -17.58 -1.85 -2.04
CA THR A 71 -16.83 -3.08 -2.38
C THR A 71 -16.14 -2.94 -3.73
N THR A 72 -16.84 -2.39 -4.73
CA THR A 72 -16.27 -2.18 -6.08
C THR A 72 -15.13 -1.17 -6.04
N VAL A 73 -15.30 -0.03 -5.38
CA VAL A 73 -14.24 0.99 -5.24
C VAL A 73 -13.01 0.41 -4.56
N LEU A 74 -13.18 -0.28 -3.42
CA LEU A 74 -12.07 -0.89 -2.68
C LEU A 74 -11.36 -1.97 -3.51
N THR A 75 -12.10 -2.74 -4.30
CA THR A 75 -11.53 -3.75 -5.21
C THR A 75 -10.70 -3.11 -6.31
N ILE A 76 -11.18 -2.04 -6.94
CA ILE A 76 -10.44 -1.31 -7.98
C ILE A 76 -9.17 -0.70 -7.40
N VAL A 77 -9.26 -0.01 -6.27
CA VAL A 77 -8.10 0.58 -5.59
C VAL A 77 -7.08 -0.50 -5.21
N GLY A 78 -7.56 -1.63 -4.68
CA GLY A 78 -6.74 -2.78 -4.34
C GLY A 78 -6.04 -3.39 -5.56
N ALA A 79 -6.75 -3.58 -6.66
CA ALA A 79 -6.18 -4.12 -7.91
C ALA A 79 -5.10 -3.18 -8.48
N LEU A 80 -5.33 -1.87 -8.51
CA LEU A 80 -4.34 -0.88 -8.91
C LEU A 80 -3.11 -0.90 -7.99
N SER A 81 -3.32 -1.07 -6.70
CA SER A 81 -2.23 -1.19 -5.72
C SER A 81 -1.39 -2.45 -5.96
N VAL A 82 -2.01 -3.59 -6.25
CA VAL A 82 -1.32 -4.83 -6.62
C VAL A 82 -0.44 -4.62 -7.85
N VAL A 83 -0.97 -3.98 -8.90
CA VAL A 83 -0.18 -3.62 -10.10
C VAL A 83 1.00 -2.72 -9.72
N GLY A 84 0.78 -1.73 -8.87
CA GLY A 84 1.84 -0.84 -8.35
C GLY A 84 2.95 -1.62 -7.64
N TRP A 85 2.61 -2.58 -6.76
CA TRP A 85 3.58 -3.44 -6.09
C TRP A 85 4.39 -4.30 -7.06
N ILE A 86 3.71 -4.92 -8.05
CA ILE A 86 4.37 -5.73 -9.06
C ILE A 86 5.36 -4.90 -9.87
N LEU A 87 4.98 -3.69 -10.29
CA LEU A 87 5.86 -2.76 -11.00
C LEU A 87 7.06 -2.34 -10.15
N ALA A 88 6.86 -2.04 -8.87
CA ALA A 88 7.94 -1.68 -7.95
C ALA A 88 8.93 -2.85 -7.74
N ILE A 89 8.43 -4.06 -7.56
CA ILE A 89 9.23 -5.28 -7.44
C ILE A 89 10.03 -5.50 -8.75
N TRP A 90 9.38 -5.42 -9.89
CA TRP A 90 10.02 -5.59 -11.19
C TRP A 90 11.12 -4.55 -11.43
N ALA A 91 10.84 -3.26 -11.19
CA ALA A 91 11.81 -2.19 -11.35
C ALA A 91 13.02 -2.34 -10.42
N THR A 92 12.78 -2.77 -9.17
CA THR A 92 13.84 -3.04 -8.19
C THR A 92 14.70 -4.22 -8.60
N ARG A 93 14.10 -5.32 -9.07
CA ARG A 93 14.82 -6.50 -9.58
C ARG A 93 15.68 -6.19 -10.80
N ARG A 94 15.17 -5.36 -11.71
CA ARG A 94 15.91 -4.89 -12.88
C ARG A 94 17.01 -3.88 -12.56
N GLY A 95 17.02 -3.33 -11.34
CA GLY A 95 18.02 -2.34 -10.92
C GLY A 95 17.87 -0.99 -11.60
N PHE A 96 16.64 -0.60 -11.98
CA PHE A 96 16.42 0.70 -12.61
C PHE A 96 16.72 1.85 -11.64
N ARG A 97 17.40 2.87 -12.13
CA ARG A 97 17.76 4.06 -11.32
C ARG A 97 16.54 4.84 -10.82
N TRP A 98 15.44 4.77 -11.55
CA TRP A 98 14.18 5.44 -11.23
C TRP A 98 13.28 4.62 -10.26
N ALA A 99 13.62 3.36 -9.96
CA ALA A 99 12.83 2.50 -9.06
C ALA A 99 12.55 3.16 -7.70
N GLY A 100 13.52 3.89 -7.13
CA GLY A 100 13.33 4.61 -5.87
C GLY A 100 12.30 5.75 -5.95
N TRP A 101 12.24 6.46 -7.06
CA TRP A 101 11.23 7.48 -7.31
C TRP A 101 9.85 6.87 -7.53
N LEU A 102 9.78 5.78 -8.29
CA LEU A 102 8.54 5.03 -8.48
C LEU A 102 7.96 4.58 -7.13
N MET A 103 8.77 3.95 -6.27
CA MET A 103 8.34 3.52 -4.94
C MET A 103 7.85 4.69 -4.08
N ALA A 104 8.57 5.83 -4.10
CA ALA A 104 8.16 7.02 -3.35
C ALA A 104 6.82 7.59 -3.85
N THR A 105 6.62 7.64 -5.16
CA THR A 105 5.36 8.11 -5.76
C THR A 105 4.21 7.16 -5.43
N LEU A 106 4.39 5.85 -5.62
CA LEU A 106 3.36 4.85 -5.29
C LEU A 106 3.00 4.87 -3.80
N PHE A 107 4.01 5.01 -2.93
CA PHE A 107 3.78 5.16 -1.49
C PHE A 107 2.98 6.43 -1.17
N ALA A 108 3.38 7.57 -1.73
CA ALA A 108 2.71 8.85 -1.47
C ALA A 108 1.25 8.83 -1.95
N VAL A 109 1.01 8.35 -3.17
CA VAL A 109 -0.34 8.24 -3.75
C VAL A 109 -1.18 7.23 -2.99
N GLY A 110 -0.64 6.03 -2.69
CA GLY A 110 -1.34 4.99 -1.95
C GLY A 110 -1.70 5.43 -0.54
N THR A 111 -0.78 6.10 0.17
CA THR A 111 -1.04 6.63 1.52
C THR A 111 -2.08 7.76 1.47
N ALA A 112 -1.99 8.68 0.52
CA ALA A 112 -2.96 9.76 0.36
C ALA A 112 -4.37 9.23 0.08
N LEU A 113 -4.49 8.23 -0.82
CA LEU A 113 -5.76 7.55 -1.08
C LEU A 113 -6.28 6.82 0.16
N GLY A 114 -5.43 6.09 0.87
CA GLY A 114 -5.81 5.38 2.10
C GLY A 114 -6.30 6.33 3.18
N LEU A 115 -5.60 7.44 3.40
CA LEU A 115 -6.02 8.49 4.34
C LEU A 115 -7.32 9.17 3.90
N TYR A 116 -7.46 9.44 2.61
CA TYR A 116 -8.70 9.98 2.06
C TYR A 116 -9.89 9.04 2.34
N LEU A 117 -9.76 7.76 2.01
CA LEU A 117 -10.81 6.77 2.24
C LEU A 117 -11.14 6.58 3.74
N LEU A 118 -10.16 6.74 4.63
CA LEU A 118 -10.37 6.67 6.07
C LEU A 118 -11.10 7.90 6.62
N THR A 119 -10.89 9.08 6.01
CA THR A 119 -11.36 10.36 6.56
C THR A 119 -12.49 10.98 5.76
N VAL A 120 -12.78 10.47 4.56
CA VAL A 120 -13.87 11.00 3.73
C VAL A 120 -15.20 10.86 4.47
N ARG A 121 -15.90 11.99 4.59
CA ARG A 121 -17.23 12.03 5.17
C ARG A 121 -18.27 11.92 4.08
N ASP A 122 -19.27 11.13 4.36
CA ASP A 122 -20.43 10.96 3.49
C ASP A 122 -21.48 12.06 3.75
N THR A 123 -22.53 12.07 2.98
CA THR A 123 -23.66 13.03 3.11
C THR A 123 -24.41 12.91 4.45
N SER A 124 -24.25 11.79 5.15
CA SER A 124 -24.71 11.62 6.53
C SER A 124 -23.93 12.44 7.58
N GLY A 125 -22.70 12.87 7.23
CA GLY A 125 -21.74 13.49 8.16
C GLY A 125 -20.80 12.49 8.82
N ASP A 126 -21.05 11.20 8.72
CA ASP A 126 -20.20 10.11 9.19
C ASP A 126 -19.10 9.76 8.19
N THR A 127 -18.12 8.96 8.60
CA THR A 127 -17.11 8.44 7.68
C THR A 127 -17.74 7.43 6.72
N GLY A 128 -17.40 7.51 5.43
CA GLY A 128 -17.97 6.62 4.40
C GLY A 128 -17.59 5.15 4.57
N LEU A 129 -16.54 4.86 5.35
CA LEU A 129 -16.05 3.50 5.64
C LEU A 129 -15.95 3.28 7.15
N PRO A 130 -16.24 2.06 7.64
CA PRO A 130 -15.91 1.64 8.99
C PRO A 130 -14.40 1.82 9.25
N THR A 131 -14.05 2.31 10.43
CA THR A 131 -12.65 2.58 10.82
C THR A 131 -11.77 1.33 10.66
N GLU A 132 -12.29 0.16 10.94
CA GLU A 132 -11.59 -1.13 10.82
C GLU A 132 -11.14 -1.39 9.38
N LEU A 133 -12.03 -1.21 8.41
CA LEU A 133 -11.72 -1.37 6.98
C LEU A 133 -10.69 -0.32 6.51
N GLY A 134 -10.85 0.92 6.96
CA GLY A 134 -9.91 1.99 6.66
C GLY A 134 -8.50 1.72 7.20
N VAL A 135 -8.38 1.29 8.45
CA VAL A 135 -7.09 0.95 9.08
C VAL A 135 -6.44 -0.25 8.40
N ILE A 136 -7.20 -1.32 8.12
CA ILE A 136 -6.69 -2.49 7.41
C ILE A 136 -6.17 -2.08 6.01
N GLY A 137 -6.89 -1.19 5.32
CA GLY A 137 -6.47 -0.66 4.02
C GLY A 137 -5.18 0.17 4.07
N LEU A 138 -4.80 0.74 5.21
CA LEU A 138 -3.56 1.48 5.41
C LEU A 138 -2.34 0.61 5.75
N LEU A 139 -2.52 -0.63 6.20
CA LEU A 139 -1.40 -1.51 6.58
C LEU A 139 -0.33 -1.66 5.49
N PRO A 140 -0.66 -1.80 4.20
CA PRO A 140 0.34 -1.86 3.14
C PRO A 140 1.25 -0.63 3.07
N SER A 141 0.75 0.55 3.49
CA SER A 141 1.53 1.79 3.48
C SER A 141 2.74 1.73 4.43
N ALA A 142 2.64 1.00 5.55
CA ALA A 142 3.79 0.79 6.45
C ALA A 142 4.94 0.04 5.74
N ALA A 143 4.62 -0.99 4.95
CA ALA A 143 5.61 -1.71 4.14
C ALA A 143 6.18 -0.81 3.03
N GLY A 144 5.35 0.03 2.40
CA GLY A 144 5.79 1.03 1.42
C GLY A 144 6.77 2.03 2.01
N LEU A 145 6.48 2.56 3.20
CA LEU A 145 7.38 3.45 3.93
C LEU A 145 8.73 2.77 4.21
N ALA A 146 8.71 1.54 4.70
CA ALA A 146 9.93 0.77 4.96
C ALA A 146 10.78 0.61 3.68
N ALA A 147 10.16 0.26 2.55
CA ALA A 147 10.85 0.13 1.27
C ALA A 147 11.49 1.44 0.82
N VAL A 148 10.79 2.57 0.94
CA VAL A 148 11.31 3.91 0.60
C VAL A 148 12.49 4.28 1.50
N LEU A 149 12.35 4.12 2.83
CA LEU A 149 13.40 4.45 3.79
C LEU A 149 14.66 3.61 3.58
N LEU A 150 14.53 2.31 3.35
CA LEU A 150 15.64 1.41 3.05
C LEU A 150 16.37 1.84 1.78
N THR A 151 15.64 2.19 0.74
CA THR A 151 16.21 2.65 -0.53
C THR A 151 16.98 3.97 -0.38
N TRP A 152 16.49 4.90 0.43
CA TRP A 152 17.13 6.20 0.62
C TRP A 152 18.34 6.14 1.55
N ARG A 153 18.31 5.27 2.58
CA ARG A 153 19.46 5.03 3.45
C ARG A 153 20.65 4.49 2.67
N SER A 154 20.41 3.60 1.72
CA SER A 154 21.49 3.04 0.88
C SER A 154 22.16 4.07 -0.02
N ARG A 155 21.40 5.04 -0.53
CA ARG A 155 21.98 6.12 -1.36
C ARG A 155 22.90 7.05 -0.57
N LYS A 156 22.57 7.32 0.70
CA LYS A 156 23.39 8.19 1.57
C LYS A 156 24.71 7.56 1.99
N SER A 157 24.80 6.24 2.11
CA SER A 157 26.04 5.56 2.48
C SER A 157 27.10 5.59 1.36
N VAL A 158 26.66 5.56 0.10
CA VAL A 158 27.54 5.63 -1.07
C VAL A 158 28.18 7.02 -1.21
N THR A 159 27.46 8.08 -0.93
CA THR A 159 27.97 9.48 -1.04
C THR A 159 28.93 9.85 0.09
N ARG A 160 28.87 9.19 1.26
CA ARG A 160 29.79 9.46 2.39
C ARG A 160 31.15 8.74 2.28
N GLY A 161 31.28 7.78 1.39
CA GLY A 161 32.51 7.00 1.19
C GLY A 161 33.46 7.52 0.12
N MET A 162 33.19 8.67 -0.50
CA MET A 162 34.14 9.31 -1.43
C MET A 162 35.03 10.27 -0.63
N PRO A 163 36.33 9.96 -0.44
CA PRO A 163 37.29 10.94 0.04
C PRO A 163 37.48 12.02 -1.04
N ALA A 164 37.52 13.27 -0.58
CA ALA A 164 37.85 14.44 -1.41
C ALA A 164 39.30 14.36 -1.93
#